data_9303704b2e636103f838563d9664399b
#
_entry.id   9303704b2e636103f838563d9664399b
#
_cell.length_a   1.000
_cell.length_b   1.000
_cell.length_c   1.000
_cell.angle_alpha   90.00
_cell.angle_beta   90.00
_cell.angle_gamma   90.00
#
_symmetry.space_group_name_H-M   'P 1'
#
loop_
_entity.id
_entity.type
_entity.pdbx_description
1 polymer ?
#
loop_
_entity_poly.entity_id
_entity_poly.type
_entity_poly.pdbx_seq_one_letter_code
_entity_poly.pdbx_strand_id
1 'polypeptide(L)'
;DPQGGTSSPSGAGALPDDPRRAALATLLAAQGDEADGTDVGTRTAQWLEQAQPATNRPVTMSSLDPVPANDDPQEAVVAARAATVQLRRRLGALVEARQRDASWRGRRGRRLDPADLYRPAVGQSIRFVRQDERPAPNTAFALLLDRSGSMRIPLILAGQAVLSILLALDTLPGVASWAAAFPGSAEDRILPLKGFEERATRIAGRFTGLYATGGTPLANALWRAGCELVRRPEPRRLIVVATDGQPSHPDGVNDILTRCRASGIEVVGLGIGQSLDQVQTVFGVWHAVSIATIEALAPALFAVLERQLLA
;
A
#
# COMPACT_ATOMS: atom_id res chain seq x y z
N ASP A 1 0.54 -55.14 -49.50
CA ASP A 1 -0.41 -54.23 -48.90
C ASP A 1 0.01 -53.84 -47.51
N PRO A 2 0.31 -52.60 -47.24
CA PRO A 2 0.58 -52.08 -45.90
C PRO A 2 -0.64 -51.36 -45.31
N GLN A 3 -1.10 -51.80 -44.20
CA GLN A 3 -2.09 -51.08 -43.41
C GLN A 3 -1.43 -50.00 -42.60
N GLY A 4 -1.85 -48.74 -42.86
CA GLY A 4 -1.46 -47.58 -42.10
C GLY A 4 -2.15 -47.51 -40.74
N GLY A 5 -1.37 -47.54 -39.69
CA GLY A 5 -1.81 -47.23 -38.33
C GLY A 5 -1.64 -45.75 -38.02
N THR A 6 -2.75 -45.01 -37.92
CA THR A 6 -2.77 -43.63 -37.39
C THR A 6 -2.72 -43.67 -35.87
N SER A 7 -1.56 -43.41 -35.31
CA SER A 7 -1.42 -43.17 -33.87
C SER A 7 -1.78 -41.72 -33.53
N SER A 8 -2.92 -41.56 -32.89
CA SER A 8 -3.30 -40.30 -32.20
C SER A 8 -2.39 -40.07 -31.00
N PRO A 9 -1.90 -38.84 -30.76
CA PRO A 9 -1.25 -38.54 -29.53
C PRO A 9 -2.31 -38.28 -28.43
N SER A 10 -2.52 -39.32 -27.64
CA SER A 10 -3.25 -39.20 -26.37
C SER A 10 -2.27 -38.72 -25.31
N GLY A 11 -2.66 -37.69 -24.57
CA GLY A 11 -1.95 -37.35 -23.36
C GLY A 11 -1.75 -35.85 -23.10
N ALA A 12 -2.82 -35.05 -23.21
CA ALA A 12 -2.84 -33.80 -22.45
C ALA A 12 -3.19 -34.18 -21.00
N GLY A 13 -2.19 -34.32 -20.14
CA GLY A 13 -2.37 -34.52 -18.71
C GLY A 13 -3.17 -33.32 -18.15
N ALA A 14 -4.36 -33.64 -17.67
CA ALA A 14 -5.15 -32.68 -16.89
C ALA A 14 -4.31 -32.29 -15.66
N LEU A 15 -3.84 -31.06 -15.66
CA LEU A 15 -3.26 -30.45 -14.46
C LEU A 15 -4.36 -30.42 -13.39
N PRO A 16 -4.02 -30.71 -12.11
CA PRO A 16 -5.01 -30.74 -11.04
C PRO A 16 -5.78 -29.44 -11.00
N ASP A 17 -7.10 -29.53 -10.76
CA ASP A 17 -8.01 -28.41 -10.56
C ASP A 17 -7.47 -27.52 -9.44
N ASP A 18 -6.73 -26.49 -9.81
CA ASP A 18 -6.29 -25.44 -8.88
C ASP A 18 -7.51 -24.56 -8.61
N PRO A 19 -8.05 -24.55 -7.38
CA PRO A 19 -9.20 -23.73 -7.02
C PRO A 19 -8.99 -22.25 -7.33
N ARG A 20 -7.74 -21.83 -7.50
CA ARG A 20 -7.36 -20.49 -7.92
C ARG A 20 -7.72 -20.19 -9.37
N ARG A 21 -7.59 -21.21 -10.27
CA ARG A 21 -8.00 -21.07 -11.68
C ARG A 21 -9.51 -21.00 -11.84
N ALA A 22 -10.24 -21.79 -11.06
CA ALA A 22 -11.70 -21.72 -11.04
C ALA A 22 -12.19 -20.36 -10.53
N ALA A 23 -11.58 -19.84 -9.46
CA ALA A 23 -11.88 -18.50 -8.94
C ALA A 23 -11.54 -17.39 -9.94
N LEU A 24 -10.40 -17.48 -10.63
CA LEU A 24 -10.00 -16.51 -11.66
C LEU A 24 -10.91 -16.58 -12.89
N ALA A 25 -11.32 -17.78 -13.30
CA ALA A 25 -12.27 -17.97 -14.40
C ALA A 25 -13.65 -17.40 -14.06
N THR A 26 -14.08 -17.56 -12.81
CA THR A 26 -15.35 -16.97 -12.33
C THR A 26 -15.28 -15.45 -12.27
N LEU A 27 -14.13 -14.88 -11.86
CA LEU A 27 -13.88 -13.44 -11.87
C LEU A 27 -13.82 -12.86 -13.31
N LEU A 28 -13.21 -13.59 -14.24
CA LEU A 28 -13.12 -13.17 -15.65
C LEU A 28 -14.46 -13.34 -16.38
N ALA A 29 -15.25 -14.35 -16.04
CA ALA A 29 -16.59 -14.55 -16.62
C ALA A 29 -17.60 -13.49 -16.13
N ALA A 30 -17.38 -12.89 -14.96
CA ALA A 30 -18.21 -11.80 -14.43
C ALA A 30 -17.94 -10.43 -15.09
N GLN A 31 -16.97 -10.32 -16.00
CA GLN A 31 -16.70 -9.08 -16.76
C GLN A 31 -17.72 -8.78 -17.88
N GLY A 32 -18.75 -9.61 -18.03
CA GLY A 32 -19.77 -9.45 -19.09
C GLY A 32 -21.03 -8.66 -18.72
N ASP A 33 -21.24 -8.34 -17.44
CA ASP A 33 -22.40 -7.53 -17.01
C ASP A 33 -21.93 -6.17 -16.50
N GLU A 34 -22.21 -5.13 -17.27
CA GLU A 34 -22.06 -3.72 -16.89
C GLU A 34 -23.09 -3.38 -15.79
N ALA A 35 -22.84 -3.81 -14.57
CA ALA A 35 -23.61 -3.39 -13.42
C ALA A 35 -22.67 -3.15 -12.23
N ASP A 36 -22.46 -1.86 -11.98
CA ASP A 36 -22.03 -1.32 -10.71
C ASP A 36 -20.61 -1.71 -10.23
N GLY A 37 -19.65 -0.76 -10.38
CA GLY A 37 -18.25 -0.89 -9.90
C GLY A 37 -18.09 -1.21 -8.40
N THR A 38 -19.18 -1.25 -7.66
CA THR A 38 -19.27 -1.65 -6.25
C THR A 38 -19.15 -3.18 -6.08
N ASP A 39 -19.49 -3.96 -7.10
CA ASP A 39 -19.68 -5.41 -6.98
C ASP A 39 -18.36 -6.20 -6.93
N VAL A 40 -17.33 -5.78 -7.68
CA VAL A 40 -16.04 -6.50 -7.70
C VAL A 40 -15.31 -6.34 -6.36
N GLY A 41 -15.31 -5.15 -5.79
CA GLY A 41 -14.72 -4.89 -4.48
C GLY A 41 -15.43 -5.64 -3.36
N THR A 42 -16.76 -5.69 -3.41
CA THR A 42 -17.59 -6.40 -2.44
C THR A 42 -17.40 -7.92 -2.55
N ARG A 43 -17.36 -8.46 -3.77
CA ARG A 43 -17.11 -9.90 -4.01
C ARG A 43 -15.70 -10.32 -3.59
N THR A 44 -14.70 -9.49 -3.85
CA THR A 44 -13.32 -9.79 -3.42
C THR A 44 -13.19 -9.69 -1.90
N ALA A 45 -13.86 -8.74 -1.26
CA ALA A 45 -13.93 -8.65 0.19
C ALA A 45 -14.65 -9.88 0.78
N GLN A 46 -15.79 -10.29 0.21
CA GLN A 46 -16.51 -11.51 0.60
C GLN A 46 -15.68 -12.78 0.36
N TRP A 47 -14.90 -12.84 -0.74
CA TRP A 47 -14.00 -13.97 -0.98
C TRP A 47 -12.85 -14.03 0.04
N LEU A 48 -12.26 -12.88 0.39
CA LEU A 48 -11.28 -12.80 1.49
C LEU A 48 -11.91 -13.21 2.83
N GLU A 49 -13.17 -12.90 3.04
CA GLU A 49 -13.93 -13.22 4.26
C GLU A 49 -14.31 -14.71 4.33
N GLN A 50 -14.69 -15.32 3.20
CA GLN A 50 -15.10 -16.73 3.11
C GLN A 50 -13.93 -17.71 3.03
N ALA A 51 -12.76 -17.27 2.58
CA ALA A 51 -11.58 -18.10 2.52
C ALA A 51 -11.06 -18.34 3.95
N GLN A 52 -11.45 -19.45 4.56
CA GLN A 52 -11.02 -19.83 5.91
C GLN A 52 -9.50 -20.00 5.97
N PRO A 53 -8.84 -19.47 7.01
CA PRO A 53 -7.40 -19.69 7.22
C PRO A 53 -7.12 -21.17 7.51
N ALA A 54 -5.98 -21.64 7.02
CA ALA A 54 -5.50 -23.01 7.23
C ALA A 54 -5.08 -23.29 8.70
N THR A 55 -5.29 -22.37 9.62
CA THR A 55 -4.85 -22.44 11.01
C THR A 55 -5.97 -22.89 11.95
N ASN A 56 -5.58 -23.57 13.03
CA ASN A 56 -6.48 -24.06 14.09
C ASN A 56 -7.23 -22.95 14.86
N ARG A 57 -6.91 -21.67 14.62
CA ARG A 57 -7.65 -20.50 15.12
C ARG A 57 -8.10 -19.65 13.93
N PRO A 58 -9.42 -19.48 13.74
CA PRO A 58 -9.90 -18.64 12.65
C PRO A 58 -9.43 -17.19 12.85
N VAL A 59 -8.75 -16.65 11.84
CA VAL A 59 -8.50 -15.21 11.76
C VAL A 59 -9.81 -14.55 11.38
N THR A 60 -10.22 -13.55 12.11
CA THR A 60 -11.42 -12.75 11.82
C THR A 60 -10.99 -11.36 11.33
N MET A 61 -11.74 -10.81 10.37
CA MET A 61 -11.51 -9.45 9.93
C MET A 61 -11.85 -8.46 11.05
N SER A 62 -10.92 -7.56 11.38
CA SER A 62 -11.17 -6.54 12.41
C SER A 62 -12.33 -5.62 12.04
N SER A 63 -13.19 -5.37 13.00
CA SER A 63 -14.19 -4.31 12.93
C SER A 63 -13.55 -2.95 13.21
N LEU A 64 -14.18 -1.88 12.71
CA LEU A 64 -13.73 -0.52 13.02
C LEU A 64 -14.29 -0.04 14.35
N ASP A 65 -13.45 0.56 15.16
CA ASP A 65 -13.88 1.35 16.32
C ASP A 65 -14.50 2.67 15.89
N PRO A 66 -15.23 3.34 16.78
CA PRO A 66 -15.59 4.74 16.60
C PRO A 66 -14.35 5.60 16.33
N VAL A 67 -14.52 6.59 15.45
CA VAL A 67 -13.43 7.52 15.12
C VAL A 67 -12.99 8.24 16.41
N PRO A 68 -11.68 8.27 16.72
CA PRO A 68 -11.19 8.93 17.93
C PRO A 68 -11.42 10.43 17.91
N ALA A 69 -11.39 11.06 19.09
CA ALA A 69 -11.44 12.51 19.20
C ALA A 69 -10.33 13.16 18.40
N ASN A 70 -10.59 14.34 17.87
CA ASN A 70 -9.65 15.10 17.03
C ASN A 70 -9.26 16.38 17.76
N ASP A 71 -8.51 16.21 18.87
CA ASP A 71 -8.10 17.30 19.73
C ASP A 71 -6.87 18.01 19.14
N ASP A 72 -6.94 19.32 19.10
CA ASP A 72 -5.88 20.22 18.62
C ASP A 72 -5.11 19.75 17.35
N PRO A 73 -5.80 19.65 16.20
CA PRO A 73 -5.17 19.17 14.97
C PRO A 73 -4.05 20.10 14.47
N GLN A 74 -4.06 21.38 14.86
CA GLN A 74 -3.06 22.34 14.37
C GLN A 74 -1.71 22.13 15.04
N GLU A 75 -1.67 21.91 16.35
CA GLU A 75 -0.44 21.62 17.08
C GLU A 75 0.20 20.32 16.57
N ALA A 76 -0.60 19.26 16.43
CA ALA A 76 -0.15 17.99 15.87
C ALA A 76 0.46 18.14 14.45
N VAL A 77 -0.17 18.95 13.59
CA VAL A 77 0.35 19.24 12.24
C VAL A 77 1.67 19.99 12.30
N VAL A 78 1.82 21.00 13.18
CA VAL A 78 3.06 21.76 13.31
C VAL A 78 4.20 20.85 13.75
N ALA A 79 4.00 20.04 14.79
CA ALA A 79 5.00 19.09 15.28
C ALA A 79 5.41 18.08 14.20
N ALA A 80 4.45 17.46 13.50
CA ALA A 80 4.72 16.50 12.44
C ALA A 80 5.42 17.15 11.23
N ARG A 81 5.08 18.38 10.87
CA ARG A 81 5.73 19.10 9.76
C ARG A 81 7.17 19.46 10.08
N ALA A 82 7.47 19.90 11.29
CA ALA A 82 8.82 20.24 11.72
C ALA A 82 9.78 19.04 11.55
N ALA A 83 9.33 17.85 11.95
CA ALA A 83 10.11 16.62 11.85
C ALA A 83 10.38 16.15 10.40
N THR A 84 9.63 16.61 9.40
CA THR A 84 9.65 16.00 8.06
C THR A 84 9.83 16.97 6.90
N VAL A 85 10.21 18.22 7.14
CA VAL A 85 10.39 19.24 6.07
C VAL A 85 11.32 18.75 4.95
N GLN A 86 12.47 18.19 5.30
CA GLN A 86 13.44 17.72 4.32
C GLN A 86 12.93 16.50 3.53
N LEU A 87 12.29 15.56 4.22
CA LEU A 87 11.77 14.34 3.62
C LEU A 87 10.64 14.66 2.62
N ARG A 88 9.75 15.57 2.96
CA ARG A 88 8.68 16.02 2.03
C ARG A 88 9.24 16.72 0.79
N ARG A 89 10.26 17.58 0.96
CA ARG A 89 10.93 18.22 -0.19
C ARG A 89 11.56 17.18 -1.12
N ARG A 90 12.21 16.17 -0.54
CA ARG A 90 12.84 15.09 -1.31
C ARG A 90 11.80 14.29 -2.09
N LEU A 91 10.71 13.89 -1.46
CA LEU A 91 9.63 13.13 -2.10
C LEU A 91 8.96 13.93 -3.22
N GLY A 92 8.66 15.21 -2.97
CA GLY A 92 8.12 16.12 -4.00
C GLY A 92 9.06 16.27 -5.20
N ALA A 93 10.36 16.49 -4.94
CA ALA A 93 11.36 16.60 -6.01
C ALA A 93 11.48 15.31 -6.85
N LEU A 94 11.41 14.14 -6.22
CA LEU A 94 11.46 12.84 -6.92
C LEU A 94 10.24 12.62 -7.82
N VAL A 95 9.04 12.93 -7.32
CA VAL A 95 7.80 12.85 -8.12
C VAL A 95 7.85 13.82 -9.29
N GLU A 96 8.30 15.07 -9.06
CA GLU A 96 8.48 16.05 -10.13
C GLU A 96 9.55 15.62 -11.15
N ALA A 97 10.68 15.08 -10.70
CA ALA A 97 11.73 14.58 -11.58
C ALA A 97 11.19 13.48 -12.50
N ARG A 98 10.44 12.52 -11.95
CA ARG A 98 9.81 11.45 -12.74
C ARG A 98 8.80 11.97 -13.76
N GLN A 99 8.06 13.03 -13.44
CA GLN A 99 7.16 13.68 -14.39
C GLN A 99 7.91 14.41 -15.53
N ARG A 100 9.12 14.94 -15.23
CA ARG A 100 9.95 15.66 -16.21
C ARG A 100 10.75 14.77 -17.16
N ASP A 101 11.12 13.56 -16.73
CA ASP A 101 11.99 12.65 -17.52
C ASP A 101 11.34 12.08 -18.80
N ALA A 102 10.09 12.38 -19.05
CA ALA A 102 9.35 11.89 -20.22
C ALA A 102 9.34 12.88 -21.41
N SER A 103 10.24 13.86 -21.45
CA SER A 103 10.34 14.75 -22.61
C SER A 103 11.29 14.19 -23.67
N TRP A 104 10.80 13.98 -24.88
CA TRP A 104 11.62 13.58 -26.02
C TRP A 104 11.43 14.52 -27.20
N ARG A 105 12.48 14.65 -28.04
CA ARG A 105 12.50 15.51 -29.20
C ARG A 105 12.03 14.74 -30.42
N GLY A 106 11.01 15.26 -31.11
CA GLY A 106 10.44 14.64 -32.31
C GLY A 106 10.14 15.63 -33.42
N ARG A 107 9.83 15.10 -34.59
CA ARG A 107 9.40 15.93 -35.74
C ARG A 107 7.97 16.42 -35.66
N ARG A 108 7.19 15.94 -34.70
CA ARG A 108 5.78 16.29 -34.45
C ARG A 108 5.54 16.49 -32.96
N GLY A 109 4.82 17.54 -32.56
CA GLY A 109 4.49 17.82 -31.17
C GLY A 109 3.69 19.12 -31.04
N ARG A 110 3.20 19.42 -29.83
CA ARG A 110 2.44 20.65 -29.55
C ARG A 110 3.32 21.84 -29.16
N ARG A 111 4.54 21.59 -28.70
CA ARG A 111 5.44 22.62 -28.20
C ARG A 111 6.74 22.60 -29.00
N LEU A 112 7.13 23.73 -29.53
CA LEU A 112 8.42 23.92 -30.19
C LEU A 112 9.55 23.85 -29.17
N ASP A 113 10.68 23.24 -29.56
CA ASP A 113 11.89 23.30 -28.74
C ASP A 113 12.52 24.69 -28.88
N PRO A 114 12.60 25.48 -27.79
CA PRO A 114 13.21 26.81 -27.84
C PRO A 114 14.68 26.77 -28.31
N ALA A 115 15.38 25.68 -27.98
CA ALA A 115 16.78 25.49 -28.37
C ALA A 115 16.96 25.23 -29.90
N ASP A 116 15.90 24.85 -30.60
CA ASP A 116 15.94 24.51 -32.04
C ASP A 116 15.31 25.59 -32.94
N LEU A 117 14.91 26.76 -32.39
CA LEU A 117 14.26 27.85 -33.14
C LEU A 117 15.15 28.45 -34.23
N TYR A 118 16.48 28.30 -34.16
CA TYR A 118 17.42 28.75 -35.19
C TYR A 118 17.48 27.81 -36.42
N ARG A 119 17.02 26.58 -36.32
CA ARG A 119 17.17 25.53 -37.36
C ARG A 119 16.56 25.89 -38.71
N PRO A 120 15.36 26.54 -38.80
CA PRO A 120 14.83 26.98 -40.08
C PRO A 120 15.75 27.93 -40.81
N ALA A 121 16.47 28.80 -40.09
CA ALA A 121 17.41 29.75 -40.70
C ALA A 121 18.61 29.05 -41.41
N VAL A 122 18.91 27.81 -41.00
CA VAL A 122 19.95 26.98 -41.63
C VAL A 122 19.39 25.80 -42.46
N GLY A 123 18.12 25.88 -42.86
CA GLY A 123 17.47 24.90 -43.77
C GLY A 123 17.13 23.56 -43.09
N GLN A 124 17.10 23.51 -41.76
CA GLN A 124 16.76 22.30 -40.97
C GLN A 124 15.34 22.40 -40.41
N SER A 125 14.66 21.26 -40.28
CA SER A 125 13.34 21.20 -39.65
C SER A 125 13.38 21.46 -38.15
N ILE A 126 12.40 22.25 -37.67
CA ILE A 126 12.18 22.48 -36.23
C ILE A 126 11.83 21.16 -35.56
N ARG A 127 12.40 20.95 -34.38
CA ARG A 127 11.99 19.85 -33.50
C ARG A 127 10.97 20.33 -32.50
N PHE A 128 10.08 19.43 -32.18
CA PHE A 128 9.07 19.63 -31.16
C PHE A 128 9.48 18.87 -29.89
N VAL A 129 9.26 19.47 -28.75
CA VAL A 129 9.32 18.77 -27.46
C VAL A 129 7.97 18.10 -27.24
N ARG A 130 7.98 16.79 -27.18
CA ARG A 130 6.84 16.00 -26.76
C ARG A 130 7.07 15.60 -25.30
N GLN A 131 6.20 16.06 -24.43
CA GLN A 131 6.08 15.56 -23.08
C GLN A 131 5.05 14.44 -23.12
N ASP A 132 5.47 13.21 -22.97
CA ASP A 132 4.56 12.14 -22.62
C ASP A 132 4.34 12.32 -21.11
N GLU A 133 3.15 12.77 -20.74
CA GLU A 133 2.73 12.78 -19.35
C GLU A 133 2.75 11.32 -18.88
N ARG A 134 3.81 10.93 -18.17
CA ARG A 134 3.76 9.67 -17.45
C ARG A 134 2.62 9.79 -16.44
N PRO A 135 1.72 8.81 -16.37
CA PRO A 135 0.64 8.85 -15.42
C PRO A 135 1.23 9.08 -14.02
N ALA A 136 0.66 10.02 -13.29
CA ALA A 136 1.00 10.24 -11.89
C ALA A 136 0.96 8.89 -11.14
N PRO A 137 1.77 8.69 -10.11
CA PRO A 137 1.76 7.45 -9.35
C PRO A 137 0.34 7.19 -8.82
N ASN A 138 -0.36 6.27 -9.46
CA ASN A 138 -1.72 5.91 -9.09
C ASN A 138 -1.64 4.77 -8.06
N THR A 139 -1.51 5.14 -6.79
CA THR A 139 -1.19 4.20 -5.69
C THR A 139 -2.07 4.46 -4.48
N ALA A 140 -2.66 3.40 -3.94
CA ALA A 140 -3.36 3.41 -2.67
C ALA A 140 -2.47 2.85 -1.56
N PHE A 141 -2.32 3.60 -0.46
CA PHE A 141 -1.56 3.22 0.72
C PHE A 141 -2.48 2.95 1.91
N ALA A 142 -2.23 1.86 2.62
CA ALA A 142 -2.78 1.61 3.94
C ALA A 142 -1.63 1.57 4.96
N LEU A 143 -1.70 2.42 5.97
CA LEU A 143 -0.73 2.51 7.06
C LEU A 143 -1.33 1.90 8.33
N LEU A 144 -0.71 0.84 8.84
CA LEU A 144 -1.09 0.18 10.08
C LEU A 144 -0.06 0.52 11.15
N LEU A 145 -0.51 1.13 12.24
CA LEU A 145 0.30 1.47 13.40
C LEU A 145 -0.02 0.51 14.55
N ASP A 146 0.99 -0.22 14.98
CA ASP A 146 0.89 -1.02 16.20
C ASP A 146 0.80 -0.11 17.42
N ARG A 147 -0.18 -0.35 18.28
CA ARG A 147 -0.32 0.28 19.59
C ARG A 147 -0.43 -0.74 20.72
N SER A 148 0.13 -1.94 20.52
CA SER A 148 0.24 -2.97 21.54
C SER A 148 0.97 -2.47 22.80
N GLY A 149 0.90 -3.23 23.89
CA GLY A 149 1.47 -2.83 25.17
C GLY A 149 2.97 -2.51 25.13
N SER A 150 3.74 -3.16 24.27
CA SER A 150 5.17 -2.90 24.03
C SER A 150 5.43 -1.51 23.47
N MET A 151 4.54 -1.00 22.62
CA MET A 151 4.62 0.35 22.02
C MET A 151 4.42 1.51 23.00
N ARG A 152 4.28 1.26 24.29
CA ARG A 152 3.94 2.27 25.30
C ARG A 152 4.85 3.50 25.27
N ILE A 153 6.13 3.31 25.07
CA ILE A 153 7.11 4.41 25.03
C ILE A 153 7.20 5.01 23.61
N PRO A 154 7.37 4.21 22.52
CA PRO A 154 7.58 4.77 21.20
C PRO A 154 6.29 5.25 20.49
N LEU A 155 5.09 4.98 21.02
CA LEU A 155 3.82 5.19 20.33
C LEU A 155 3.59 6.65 19.88
N ILE A 156 3.93 7.62 20.73
CA ILE A 156 3.75 9.04 20.41
C ILE A 156 4.60 9.42 19.21
N LEU A 157 5.88 9.03 19.20
CA LEU A 157 6.79 9.30 18.09
C LEU A 157 6.40 8.52 16.83
N ALA A 158 5.94 7.28 16.99
CA ALA A 158 5.41 6.48 15.88
C ALA A 158 4.16 7.12 15.27
N GLY A 159 3.25 7.60 16.07
CA GLY A 159 2.08 8.37 15.63
C GLY A 159 2.45 9.63 14.87
N GLN A 160 3.41 10.40 15.38
CA GLN A 160 3.95 11.59 14.70
C GLN A 160 4.62 11.24 13.37
N ALA A 161 5.38 10.14 13.29
CA ALA A 161 6.00 9.68 12.06
C ALA A 161 4.95 9.29 11.02
N VAL A 162 3.94 8.51 11.41
CA VAL A 162 2.83 8.12 10.51
C VAL A 162 2.06 9.35 10.05
N LEU A 163 1.70 10.28 10.94
CA LEU A 163 1.03 11.53 10.57
C LEU A 163 1.86 12.35 9.58
N SER A 164 3.16 12.41 9.79
CA SER A 164 4.09 13.13 8.90
C SER A 164 4.09 12.57 7.49
N ILE A 165 4.05 11.24 7.37
CA ILE A 165 3.94 10.53 6.10
C ILE A 165 2.59 10.83 5.43
N LEU A 166 1.49 10.74 6.17
CA LEU A 166 0.16 11.04 5.64
C LEU A 166 0.06 12.47 5.12
N LEU A 167 0.65 13.43 5.84
CA LEU A 167 0.75 14.83 5.39
C LEU A 167 1.57 14.96 4.11
N ALA A 168 2.61 14.15 3.92
CA ALA A 168 3.40 14.15 2.70
C ALA A 168 2.64 13.48 1.55
N LEU A 169 2.00 12.33 1.78
CA LEU A 169 1.21 11.62 0.77
C LEU A 169 0.04 12.47 0.25
N ASP A 170 -0.62 13.23 1.11
CA ASP A 170 -1.71 14.14 0.71
C ASP A 170 -1.28 15.26 -0.24
N THR A 171 0.03 15.52 -0.39
CA THR A 171 0.56 16.51 -1.34
C THR A 171 0.83 15.92 -2.73
N LEU A 172 0.80 14.60 -2.87
CA LEU A 172 1.14 13.90 -4.10
C LEU A 172 -0.11 13.62 -4.93
N PRO A 173 -0.15 14.06 -6.20
CA PRO A 173 -1.27 13.75 -7.07
C PRO A 173 -1.31 12.24 -7.39
N GLY A 174 -2.51 11.67 -7.43
CA GLY A 174 -2.71 10.24 -7.73
C GLY A 174 -2.31 9.28 -6.60
N VAL A 175 -2.13 9.79 -5.38
CA VAL A 175 -1.86 8.98 -4.20
C VAL A 175 -3.03 9.09 -3.23
N ALA A 176 -3.62 7.95 -2.88
CA ALA A 176 -4.64 7.85 -1.84
C ALA A 176 -4.06 7.16 -0.60
N SER A 177 -4.40 7.66 0.60
CA SER A 177 -3.87 7.09 1.84
C SER A 177 -4.96 6.87 2.88
N TRP A 178 -4.86 5.73 3.56
CA TRP A 178 -5.70 5.32 4.66
C TRP A 178 -4.81 4.93 5.85
N ALA A 179 -5.26 5.13 7.07
CA ALA A 179 -4.49 4.74 8.25
C ALA A 179 -5.39 4.27 9.39
N ALA A 180 -4.91 3.26 10.12
CA ALA A 180 -5.52 2.78 11.34
C ALA A 180 -4.46 2.32 12.34
N ALA A 181 -4.81 2.31 13.64
CA ALA A 181 -4.00 1.71 14.68
C ALA A 181 -4.64 0.40 15.17
N PHE A 182 -3.81 -0.57 15.53
CA PHE A 182 -4.24 -1.85 16.08
C PHE A 182 -3.43 -2.22 17.34
N PRO A 183 -4.03 -2.93 18.33
CA PRO A 183 -5.45 -3.28 18.42
C PRO A 183 -6.34 -2.05 18.59
N GLY A 184 -7.65 -2.21 18.36
CA GLY A 184 -8.64 -1.23 18.73
C GLY A 184 -9.05 -1.29 20.21
N SER A 185 -10.32 -1.10 20.51
CA SER A 185 -10.89 -1.31 21.85
C SER A 185 -10.89 -2.77 22.28
N ALA A 186 -10.80 -3.70 21.30
CA ALA A 186 -10.65 -5.14 21.48
C ALA A 186 -9.70 -5.71 20.42
N GLU A 187 -9.27 -6.96 20.55
CA GLU A 187 -8.34 -7.61 19.61
C GLU A 187 -8.92 -7.79 18.20
N ASP A 188 -10.23 -7.91 18.08
CA ASP A 188 -10.97 -7.99 16.82
C ASP A 188 -11.36 -6.62 16.26
N ARG A 189 -10.83 -5.53 16.81
CA ARG A 189 -11.13 -4.17 16.40
C ARG A 189 -9.85 -3.39 16.06
N ILE A 190 -10.00 -2.42 15.17
CA ILE A 190 -8.93 -1.44 14.87
C ILE A 190 -9.47 -0.02 15.01
N LEU A 191 -8.60 0.89 15.39
CA LEU A 191 -8.90 2.30 15.58
C LEU A 191 -8.66 3.05 14.27
N PRO A 192 -9.70 3.55 13.58
CA PRO A 192 -9.53 4.29 12.34
C PRO A 192 -8.92 5.68 12.62
N LEU A 193 -7.78 5.97 11.99
CA LEU A 193 -7.09 7.25 12.13
C LEU A 193 -7.37 8.18 10.95
N LYS A 194 -7.36 7.64 9.72
CA LYS A 194 -7.61 8.40 8.49
C LYS A 194 -8.34 7.56 7.46
N GLY A 195 -9.46 8.07 6.94
CA GLY A 195 -10.13 7.54 5.76
C GLY A 195 -9.48 8.01 4.46
N PHE A 196 -9.73 7.33 3.34
CA PHE A 196 -9.19 7.71 2.02
C PHE A 196 -9.62 9.11 1.58
N GLU A 197 -10.84 9.51 1.89
CA GLU A 197 -11.43 10.80 1.49
C GLU A 197 -11.08 11.95 2.47
N GLU A 198 -10.42 11.63 3.58
CA GLU A 198 -10.05 12.60 4.58
C GLU A 198 -8.65 13.17 4.30
N ARG A 199 -8.43 14.45 4.63
CA ARG A 199 -7.11 15.07 4.58
C ARG A 199 -6.40 14.92 5.93
N ALA A 200 -5.12 14.56 5.92
CA ALA A 200 -4.31 14.39 7.11
C ALA A 200 -4.27 15.64 8.02
N THR A 201 -4.33 16.82 7.42
CA THR A 201 -4.40 18.09 8.17
C THR A 201 -5.66 18.24 9.02
N ARG A 202 -6.77 17.60 8.63
CA ARG A 202 -8.06 17.70 9.34
C ARG A 202 -8.17 16.69 10.47
N ILE A 203 -7.43 15.59 10.38
CA ILE A 203 -7.56 14.45 11.33
C ILE A 203 -6.33 14.34 12.26
N ALA A 204 -5.42 15.29 12.20
CA ALA A 204 -4.12 15.19 12.87
C ALA A 204 -4.24 15.03 14.40
N GLY A 205 -5.24 15.63 15.02
CA GLY A 205 -5.49 15.50 16.46
C GLY A 205 -5.87 14.08 16.90
N ARG A 206 -6.32 13.20 15.98
CA ARG A 206 -6.57 11.78 16.31
C ARG A 206 -5.30 11.03 16.70
N PHE A 207 -4.13 11.56 16.37
CA PHE A 207 -2.82 10.98 16.70
C PHE A 207 -2.30 11.39 18.08
N THR A 208 -2.82 12.47 18.69
CA THR A 208 -2.36 12.99 19.98
C THR A 208 -2.86 12.16 21.14
N GLY A 209 -4.07 11.58 21.02
CA GLY A 209 -4.72 10.77 22.07
C GLY A 209 -4.43 9.27 22.02
N LEU A 210 -3.42 8.82 21.24
CA LEU A 210 -3.09 7.41 21.14
C LEU A 210 -2.46 6.89 22.43
N TYR A 211 -2.94 5.76 22.92
CA TYR A 211 -2.38 5.04 24.07
C TYR A 211 -2.17 3.56 23.73
N ALA A 212 -1.15 2.97 24.32
CA ALA A 212 -0.81 1.56 24.10
C ALA A 212 -1.76 0.65 24.90
N THR A 213 -2.20 -0.45 24.27
CA THR A 213 -3.11 -1.42 24.89
C THR A 213 -3.05 -2.78 24.19
N GLY A 214 -3.40 -3.84 24.91
CA GLY A 214 -3.62 -5.18 24.36
C GLY A 214 -2.39 -5.85 23.74
N GLY A 215 -2.65 -6.89 22.97
CA GLY A 215 -1.67 -7.66 22.20
C GLY A 215 -1.46 -7.13 20.79
N THR A 216 -0.90 -7.99 19.89
CA THR A 216 -0.59 -7.62 18.50
C THR A 216 -1.39 -8.46 17.50
N PRO A 217 -2.71 -8.21 17.31
CA PRO A 217 -3.57 -8.96 16.39
C PRO A 217 -3.34 -8.53 14.93
N LEU A 218 -2.11 -8.67 14.47
CA LEU A 218 -1.66 -8.19 13.15
C LEU A 218 -2.43 -8.84 12.00
N ALA A 219 -2.75 -10.14 12.08
CA ALA A 219 -3.49 -10.84 11.02
C ALA A 219 -4.86 -10.19 10.75
N ASN A 220 -5.60 -9.88 11.82
CA ASN A 220 -6.92 -9.27 11.76
C ASN A 220 -6.85 -7.84 11.17
N ALA A 221 -5.83 -7.08 11.57
CA ALA A 221 -5.59 -5.73 11.05
C ALA A 221 -5.20 -5.72 9.57
N LEU A 222 -4.31 -6.63 9.16
CA LEU A 222 -3.91 -6.82 7.76
C LEU A 222 -5.09 -7.19 6.87
N TRP A 223 -5.96 -8.09 7.35
CA TRP A 223 -7.15 -8.46 6.60
C TRP A 223 -8.05 -7.24 6.36
N ARG A 224 -8.31 -6.46 7.41
CA ARG A 224 -9.10 -5.23 7.25
C ARG A 224 -8.46 -4.24 6.28
N ALA A 225 -7.17 -3.97 6.41
CA ALA A 225 -6.46 -3.08 5.49
C ALA A 225 -6.50 -3.59 4.04
N GLY A 226 -6.35 -4.89 3.83
CA GLY A 226 -6.49 -5.52 2.53
C GLY A 226 -7.87 -5.30 1.91
N CYS A 227 -8.93 -5.47 2.68
CA CYS A 227 -10.31 -5.22 2.24
C CYS A 227 -10.55 -3.75 1.88
N GLU A 228 -9.97 -2.80 2.63
CA GLU A 228 -10.07 -1.37 2.31
C GLU A 228 -9.35 -1.05 0.98
N LEU A 229 -8.19 -1.66 0.74
CA LEU A 229 -7.41 -1.42 -0.48
C LEU A 229 -8.04 -2.09 -1.72
N VAL A 230 -8.63 -3.27 -1.58
CA VAL A 230 -9.28 -3.96 -2.72
C VAL A 230 -10.40 -3.12 -3.32
N ARG A 231 -11.11 -2.34 -2.51
CA ARG A 231 -12.19 -1.43 -2.95
C ARG A 231 -11.68 -0.20 -3.73
N ARG A 232 -10.36 0.02 -3.77
CA ARG A 232 -9.77 1.19 -4.41
C ARG A 232 -9.52 0.95 -5.89
N PRO A 233 -9.74 1.96 -6.74
CA PRO A 233 -9.51 1.86 -8.19
C PRO A 233 -8.02 1.92 -8.55
N GLU A 234 -7.14 2.36 -7.62
CA GLU A 234 -5.72 2.49 -7.88
C GLU A 234 -5.10 1.12 -8.21
N PRO A 235 -4.32 1.00 -9.31
CA PRO A 235 -3.72 -0.25 -9.74
C PRO A 235 -2.62 -0.74 -8.78
N ARG A 236 -1.96 0.19 -8.08
CA ARG A 236 -0.93 -0.16 -7.09
C ARG A 236 -1.50 -0.03 -5.69
N ARG A 237 -1.27 -1.04 -4.88
CA ARG A 237 -1.81 -1.13 -3.53
C ARG A 237 -0.73 -1.60 -2.58
N LEU A 238 -0.51 -0.84 -1.51
CA LEU A 238 0.55 -1.10 -0.55
C LEU A 238 0.03 -0.99 0.88
N ILE A 239 0.32 -2.01 1.70
CA ILE A 239 0.16 -1.95 3.15
C ILE A 239 1.53 -1.75 3.77
N VAL A 240 1.65 -0.78 4.65
CA VAL A 240 2.85 -0.57 5.48
C VAL A 240 2.46 -0.74 6.94
N VAL A 241 3.16 -1.64 7.62
CA VAL A 241 2.93 -1.95 9.04
C VAL A 241 4.12 -1.45 9.85
N ALA A 242 3.87 -0.63 10.87
CA ALA A 242 4.87 -0.24 11.85
C ALA A 242 4.56 -0.95 13.18
N THR A 243 5.46 -1.83 13.63
CA THR A 243 5.29 -2.65 14.83
C THR A 243 6.63 -2.83 15.56
N ASP A 244 6.59 -2.98 16.87
CA ASP A 244 7.73 -3.35 17.72
C ASP A 244 7.59 -4.77 18.32
N GLY A 245 6.46 -5.45 18.04
CA GLY A 245 6.10 -6.73 18.61
C GLY A 245 6.01 -7.87 17.60
N GLN A 246 6.07 -9.08 18.13
CA GLN A 246 5.73 -10.27 17.36
C GLN A 246 4.20 -10.41 17.31
N PRO A 247 3.65 -10.85 16.17
CA PRO A 247 2.21 -11.04 16.05
C PRO A 247 1.71 -12.14 16.98
N SER A 248 0.52 -11.95 17.56
CA SER A 248 -0.13 -12.92 18.43
C SER A 248 -0.39 -14.27 17.72
N HIS A 249 -0.54 -14.25 16.39
CA HIS A 249 -0.82 -15.43 15.57
C HIS A 249 0.01 -15.40 14.27
N PRO A 250 1.27 -15.85 14.30
CA PRO A 250 2.17 -15.80 13.12
C PRO A 250 1.63 -16.54 11.90
N ASP A 251 1.03 -17.73 12.09
CA ASP A 251 0.47 -18.53 10.99
C ASP A 251 -0.68 -17.80 10.29
N GLY A 252 -1.55 -17.15 11.07
CA GLY A 252 -2.63 -16.32 10.53
C GLY A 252 -2.11 -15.13 9.73
N VAL A 253 -0.99 -14.51 10.17
CA VAL A 253 -0.33 -13.44 9.42
C VAL A 253 0.17 -13.96 8.07
N ASN A 254 0.85 -15.10 8.04
CA ASN A 254 1.37 -15.71 6.80
C ASN A 254 0.25 -16.02 5.79
N ASP A 255 -0.89 -16.52 6.27
CA ASP A 255 -2.06 -16.77 5.43
C ASP A 255 -2.58 -15.46 4.82
N ILE A 256 -2.79 -14.42 5.61
CA ILE A 256 -3.26 -13.13 5.12
C ILE A 256 -2.26 -12.45 4.19
N LEU A 257 -0.95 -12.52 4.48
CA LEU A 257 0.10 -12.01 3.58
C LEU A 257 0.06 -12.70 2.22
N THR A 258 -0.16 -14.01 2.19
CA THR A 258 -0.30 -14.79 0.95
C THR A 258 -1.51 -14.32 0.15
N ARG A 259 -2.65 -14.08 0.81
CA ARG A 259 -3.87 -13.56 0.17
C ARG A 259 -3.68 -12.14 -0.36
N CYS A 260 -3.04 -11.26 0.41
CA CYS A 260 -2.71 -9.90 -0.04
C CYS A 260 -1.87 -9.94 -1.32
N ARG A 261 -0.82 -10.75 -1.36
CA ARG A 261 0.02 -10.92 -2.57
C ARG A 261 -0.77 -11.47 -3.76
N ALA A 262 -1.62 -12.46 -3.54
CA ALA A 262 -2.49 -13.01 -4.58
C ALA A 262 -3.48 -11.97 -5.14
N SER A 263 -3.86 -10.97 -4.33
CA SER A 263 -4.73 -9.84 -4.71
C SER A 263 -3.96 -8.63 -5.26
N GLY A 264 -2.66 -8.75 -5.52
CA GLY A 264 -1.83 -7.66 -6.02
C GLY A 264 -1.58 -6.55 -4.99
N ILE A 265 -1.68 -6.88 -3.69
CA ILE A 265 -1.37 -5.95 -2.60
C ILE A 265 0.02 -6.29 -2.06
N GLU A 266 0.93 -5.34 -2.11
CA GLU A 266 2.23 -5.45 -1.47
C GLU A 266 2.12 -5.13 0.02
N VAL A 267 2.86 -5.85 0.86
CA VAL A 267 2.88 -5.61 2.30
C VAL A 267 4.32 -5.43 2.76
N VAL A 268 4.63 -4.34 3.43
CA VAL A 268 5.95 -4.04 3.98
C VAL A 268 5.86 -3.88 5.50
N GLY A 269 6.66 -4.64 6.22
CA GLY A 269 6.78 -4.56 7.68
C GLY A 269 7.98 -3.72 8.10
N LEU A 270 7.77 -2.78 8.99
CA LEU A 270 8.78 -1.97 9.67
C LEU A 270 8.86 -2.39 11.13
N GLY A 271 9.89 -3.14 11.50
CA GLY A 271 10.15 -3.56 12.87
C GLY A 271 10.93 -2.49 13.64
N ILE A 272 10.38 -2.03 14.75
CA ILE A 272 10.98 -1.01 15.62
C ILE A 272 11.69 -1.72 16.76
N GLY A 273 13.01 -1.54 16.89
CA GLY A 273 13.80 -2.21 17.92
C GLY A 273 13.94 -3.73 17.76
N GLN A 274 13.43 -4.29 16.68
CA GLN A 274 13.55 -5.71 16.35
C GLN A 274 14.76 -5.99 15.47
N SER A 275 15.31 -7.20 15.54
CA SER A 275 16.32 -7.63 14.56
C SER A 275 15.68 -7.80 13.17
N LEU A 276 16.49 -7.60 12.13
CA LEU A 276 16.01 -7.79 10.75
C LEU A 276 15.45 -9.20 10.53
N ASP A 277 16.08 -10.22 11.10
CA ASP A 277 15.65 -11.61 10.98
C ASP A 277 14.26 -11.84 11.56
N GLN A 278 13.94 -11.20 12.69
CA GLN A 278 12.60 -11.27 13.28
C GLN A 278 11.54 -10.69 12.37
N VAL A 279 11.80 -9.51 11.80
CA VAL A 279 10.89 -8.86 10.86
C VAL A 279 10.75 -9.67 9.57
N GLN A 280 11.86 -10.23 9.07
CA GLN A 280 11.87 -11.09 7.88
C GLN A 280 11.10 -12.38 8.07
N THR A 281 11.11 -12.95 9.27
CA THR A 281 10.33 -14.15 9.60
C THR A 281 8.83 -13.90 9.42
N VAL A 282 8.36 -12.69 9.72
CA VAL A 282 6.94 -12.32 9.61
C VAL A 282 6.57 -11.88 8.20
N PHE A 283 7.34 -10.96 7.61
CA PHE A 283 6.96 -10.30 6.34
C PHE A 283 7.69 -10.83 5.11
N GLY A 284 8.74 -11.63 5.31
CA GLY A 284 9.62 -12.13 4.26
C GLY A 284 10.79 -11.18 3.96
N VAL A 285 11.86 -11.73 3.37
CA VAL A 285 13.16 -11.06 3.19
C VAL A 285 13.08 -9.73 2.42
N TRP A 286 12.22 -9.67 1.39
CA TRP A 286 12.11 -8.51 0.49
C TRP A 286 11.17 -7.41 0.99
N HIS A 287 10.40 -7.69 2.03
CA HIS A 287 9.33 -6.84 2.54
C HIS A 287 9.53 -6.43 4.01
N ALA A 288 10.70 -6.67 4.55
CA ALA A 288 11.05 -6.38 5.92
C ALA A 288 12.08 -5.25 5.99
N VAL A 289 11.85 -4.30 6.87
CA VAL A 289 12.79 -3.24 7.23
C VAL A 289 12.90 -3.20 8.75
N SER A 290 14.11 -3.30 9.27
CA SER A 290 14.39 -3.14 10.70
C SER A 290 14.93 -1.73 10.96
N ILE A 291 14.43 -1.11 12.00
CA ILE A 291 14.88 0.19 12.49
C ILE A 291 15.26 0.05 13.97
N ALA A 292 16.46 0.52 14.30
CA ALA A 292 16.99 0.39 15.66
C ALA A 292 16.24 1.30 16.67
N THR A 293 15.83 2.48 16.21
CA THR A 293 15.18 3.48 17.05
C THR A 293 13.96 4.07 16.37
N ILE A 294 13.04 4.58 17.16
CA ILE A 294 11.78 5.16 16.67
C ILE A 294 12.00 6.41 15.81
N GLU A 295 13.07 7.16 16.06
CA GLU A 295 13.43 8.36 15.30
C GLU A 295 13.75 8.02 13.84
N ALA A 296 14.21 6.79 13.57
CA ALA A 296 14.46 6.30 12.23
C ALA A 296 13.18 5.88 11.48
N LEU A 297 12.02 5.83 12.15
CA LEU A 297 10.76 5.37 11.55
C LEU A 297 10.34 6.26 10.38
N ALA A 298 10.34 7.58 10.56
CA ALA A 298 9.95 8.49 9.49
C ALA A 298 10.88 8.38 8.27
N PRO A 299 12.23 8.41 8.40
CA PRO A 299 13.14 8.14 7.28
C PRO A 299 12.93 6.79 6.60
N ALA A 300 12.72 5.72 7.38
CA ALA A 300 12.49 4.37 6.85
C ALA A 300 11.19 4.28 6.06
N LEU A 301 10.10 4.82 6.59
CA LEU A 301 8.81 4.92 5.90
C LEU A 301 8.95 5.69 4.58
N PHE A 302 9.69 6.81 4.58
CA PHE A 302 9.95 7.55 3.34
C PHE A 302 10.76 6.76 2.33
N ALA A 303 11.78 6.03 2.76
CA ALA A 303 12.58 5.18 1.88
C ALA A 303 11.76 4.05 1.25
N VAL A 304 10.84 3.45 2.00
CA VAL A 304 9.89 2.46 1.48
C VAL A 304 8.97 3.09 0.44
N LEU A 305 8.39 4.25 0.75
CA LEU A 305 7.50 4.98 -0.16
C LEU A 305 8.25 5.44 -1.42
N GLU A 306 9.46 5.98 -1.29
CA GLU A 306 10.32 6.38 -2.39
C GLU A 306 10.55 5.21 -3.34
N ARG A 307 10.99 4.06 -2.82
CA ARG A 307 11.19 2.84 -3.61
C ARG A 307 9.92 2.40 -4.33
N GLN A 308 8.79 2.45 -3.66
CA GLN A 308 7.51 2.02 -4.20
C GLN A 308 6.91 3.00 -5.21
N LEU A 309 7.07 4.29 -5.03
CA LEU A 309 6.59 5.30 -5.98
C LEU A 309 7.48 5.38 -7.24
N LEU A 310 8.75 4.98 -7.14
CA LEU A 310 9.70 5.04 -8.24
C LEU A 310 9.81 3.73 -9.03
N ALA A 311 9.40 2.60 -8.47
CA ALA A 311 9.30 1.32 -9.19
C ALA A 311 8.11 1.31 -10.15
#